data_591f6577d71e7f1b78734b41b538f94f
#
_entry.id   591f6577d71e7f1b78734b41b538f94f
#
_cell.length_a   1.000
_cell.length_b   1.000
_cell.length_c   1.000
_cell.angle_alpha   90.00
_cell.angle_beta   90.00
_cell.angle_gamma   90.00
#
_symmetry.space_group_name_H-M   'P 1'
#
loop_
_entity.id
_entity.type
_entity.pdbx_description
1 polymer ?
#
loop_
_entity_poly.entity_id
_entity_poly.type
_entity_poly.pdbx_seq_one_letter_code
_entity_poly.pdbx_strand_id
1 'polypeptide(L)'
;MTAKKKKVARRYPPLPTEVQGAGGTITVQLVKSIAAESADEDTLGQFEPSTRHVLILKSLRGDQQWMVLFHELTHAALWDS
;
A
#
# COMPACT_ATOMS: atom_id res chain seq x y z
N MET A 1 -8.32 7.14 -31.90
CA MET A 1 -7.95 7.18 -31.47
C MET A 1 -7.18 7.34 -30.75
N THR A 2 -6.81 7.43 -30.45
CA THR A 2 -5.89 7.90 -29.91
C THR A 2 -6.06 8.20 -28.55
N ALA A 3 -7.09 8.22 -28.00
CA ALA A 3 -7.32 8.53 -26.68
C ALA A 3 -6.58 7.70 -25.74
N LYS A 4 -6.38 6.49 -26.00
CA LYS A 4 -5.73 5.70 -25.13
C LYS A 4 -4.36 6.08 -24.80
N LYS A 5 -3.72 6.78 -25.60
CA LYS A 5 -2.44 7.10 -25.27
C LYS A 5 -2.32 7.86 -24.09
N LYS A 6 -3.17 8.70 -23.79
CA LYS A 6 -3.07 9.45 -22.66
C LYS A 6 -3.03 8.68 -21.45
N LYS A 7 -3.72 7.63 -21.39
CA LYS A 7 -3.70 6.90 -20.24
C LYS A 7 -2.40 6.33 -19.96
N VAL A 8 -1.69 5.97 -20.91
CA VAL A 8 -0.41 5.41 -20.67
C VAL A 8 0.47 6.35 -19.94
N ALA A 9 0.39 7.60 -20.25
CA ALA A 9 1.22 8.59 -19.62
C ALA A 9 0.94 8.73 -18.15
N ARG A 10 -0.21 8.30 -17.70
CA ARG A 10 -0.49 8.44 -16.33
C ARG A 10 -0.27 7.21 -15.55
N ARG A 11 0.33 6.22 -16.12
CA ARG A 11 0.53 5.01 -15.42
C ARG A 11 1.56 5.16 -14.32
N TYR A 12 1.30 4.62 -13.18
CA TYR A 12 2.23 4.63 -12.07
C TYR A 12 2.99 3.32 -12.03
N PRO A 13 4.23 3.32 -11.55
CA PRO A 13 4.99 2.09 -11.46
C PRO A 13 4.36 1.17 -10.42
N PRO A 14 4.60 -0.12 -10.52
CA PRO A 14 4.06 -1.05 -9.53
C PRO A 14 4.71 -0.78 -8.18
N LEU A 15 4.00 -1.10 -7.12
CA LEU A 15 4.54 -0.89 -5.79
C LEU A 15 5.69 -1.84 -5.54
N PRO A 16 6.64 -1.45 -4.71
CA PRO A 16 7.73 -2.36 -4.35
C PRO A 16 7.17 -3.47 -3.48
N THR A 17 7.82 -4.60 -3.46
CA THR A 17 7.40 -5.70 -2.62
C THR A 17 8.02 -5.62 -1.24
N GLU A 18 9.06 -4.83 -1.08
CA GLU A 18 9.72 -4.65 0.21
C GLU A 18 10.23 -3.23 0.34
N VAL A 19 10.22 -2.73 1.56
CA VAL A 19 10.73 -1.40 1.86
C VAL A 19 11.55 -1.53 3.12
N GLN A 20 12.68 -0.83 3.18
CA GLN A 20 13.49 -0.85 4.38
C GLN A 20 12.99 0.20 5.35
N GLY A 21 12.57 -0.22 6.51
CA GLY A 21 12.15 0.69 7.57
C GLY A 21 13.22 0.76 8.64
N ALA A 22 13.03 1.65 9.61
CA ALA A 22 13.98 1.81 10.70
C ALA A 22 14.11 0.54 11.53
N GLY A 23 13.05 -0.20 11.67
CA GLY A 23 13.07 -1.42 12.47
C GLY A 23 13.28 -2.69 11.66
N GLY A 24 13.56 -2.57 10.37
CA GLY A 24 13.79 -3.75 9.53
C GLY A 24 12.99 -3.72 8.26
N THR A 25 13.01 -4.81 7.52
CA THR A 25 12.31 -4.90 6.25
C THR A 25 10.81 -4.96 6.45
N ILE A 26 10.09 -4.22 5.62
CA ILE A 26 8.65 -4.23 5.63
C ILE A 26 8.21 -4.82 4.30
N THR A 27 7.38 -5.85 4.33
CA THR A 27 6.89 -6.51 3.13
C THR A 27 5.59 -5.85 2.70
N VAL A 28 5.49 -5.52 1.42
CA VAL A 28 4.30 -4.87 0.87
C VAL A 28 3.53 -5.91 0.06
N GLN A 29 2.24 -6.03 0.33
CA GLN A 29 1.44 -7.06 -0.30
C GLN A 29 0.11 -6.49 -0.78
N LEU A 30 -0.27 -6.79 -2.01
CA LEU A 30 -1.57 -6.40 -2.52
C LEU A 30 -2.54 -7.53 -2.26
N VAL A 31 -3.68 -7.20 -1.69
CA VAL A 31 -4.66 -8.23 -1.31
C VAL A 31 -6.03 -7.86 -1.81
N LYS A 32 -6.91 -8.85 -1.92
CA LYS A 32 -8.25 -8.61 -2.39
C LYS A 32 -9.10 -7.94 -1.33
N SER A 33 -8.87 -8.24 -0.10
CA SER A 33 -9.62 -7.62 0.98
C SER A 33 -8.78 -7.62 2.24
N ILE A 34 -9.10 -6.74 3.17
CA ILE A 34 -8.41 -6.66 4.43
C ILE A 34 -9.39 -7.07 5.51
N ALA A 35 -9.12 -8.22 6.09
CA ALA A 35 -10.02 -8.79 7.07
C ALA A 35 -9.50 -8.62 8.47
N ALA A 36 -9.43 -7.42 8.94
CA ALA A 36 -8.98 -7.17 10.29
C ALA A 36 -10.19 -6.95 11.16
N GLU A 37 -10.16 -7.46 12.34
CA GLU A 37 -11.28 -7.32 13.24
C GLU A 37 -11.66 -5.91 13.51
N SER A 38 -10.70 -5.03 13.55
CA SER A 38 -11.02 -3.66 13.83
C SER A 38 -11.08 -2.81 12.57
N ALA A 39 -11.02 -3.42 11.39
CA ALA A 39 -11.00 -2.65 10.17
C ALA A 39 -12.37 -2.10 9.84
N ASP A 40 -12.42 -0.88 9.36
CA ASP A 40 -13.65 -0.30 8.92
C ASP A 40 -13.90 -0.79 7.51
N GLU A 41 -15.11 -0.61 7.03
CA GLU A 41 -15.41 -0.97 5.70
C GLU A 41 -14.58 -0.21 4.72
N ASP A 42 -14.09 0.95 5.11
CA ASP A 42 -13.31 1.79 4.25
C ASP A 42 -11.82 1.59 4.36
N THR A 43 -11.40 0.55 5.05
CA THR A 43 -9.98 0.33 5.22
C THR A 43 -9.36 -0.01 3.88
N LEU A 44 -8.43 0.82 3.42
CA LEU A 44 -7.76 0.64 2.14
C LEU A 44 -6.38 0.03 2.29
N GLY A 45 -5.81 0.08 3.46
CA GLY A 45 -4.51 -0.50 3.74
C GLY A 45 -4.33 -0.71 5.22
N GLN A 46 -3.30 -1.44 5.58
CA GLN A 46 -3.05 -1.76 6.97
C GLN A 46 -1.59 -2.13 7.17
N PHE A 47 -0.98 -1.62 8.25
CA PHE A 47 0.36 -2.03 8.63
C PHE A 47 0.21 -3.00 9.79
N GLU A 48 0.81 -4.18 9.66
CA GLU A 48 0.76 -5.20 10.68
C GLU A 48 2.12 -5.23 11.37
N PRO A 49 2.24 -4.68 12.57
CA PRO A 49 3.56 -4.57 13.21
C PRO A 49 4.21 -5.90 13.55
N SER A 50 3.42 -6.88 13.94
CA SER A 50 4.00 -8.14 14.40
C SER A 50 4.71 -8.89 13.29
N THR A 51 4.26 -8.76 12.06
CA THR A 51 4.88 -9.43 10.94
C THR A 51 5.57 -8.46 10.01
N ARG A 52 5.46 -7.16 10.29
CA ARG A 52 6.02 -6.09 9.48
C ARG A 52 5.55 -6.19 8.03
N HIS A 53 4.23 -6.32 7.86
CA HIS A 53 3.62 -6.34 6.54
C HIS A 53 2.73 -5.13 6.36
N VAL A 54 2.73 -4.60 5.14
CA VAL A 54 1.76 -3.58 4.75
C VAL A 54 0.85 -4.24 3.74
N LEU A 55 -0.45 -4.23 4.02
CA LEU A 55 -1.44 -4.81 3.11
C LEU A 55 -2.16 -3.66 2.43
N ILE A 56 -2.32 -3.73 1.12
CA ILE A 56 -2.98 -2.68 0.36
C ILE A 56 -3.98 -3.35 -0.58
N LEU A 57 -5.16 -2.79 -0.69
CA LEU A 57 -6.17 -3.37 -1.56
C LEU A 57 -5.74 -3.26 -3.00
N LYS A 58 -5.70 -4.38 -3.70
CA LYS A 58 -5.24 -4.37 -5.06
C LYS A 58 -6.26 -3.80 -6.03
N SER A 59 -7.48 -3.61 -5.60
CA SER A 59 -8.50 -3.02 -6.46
C SER A 59 -8.34 -1.51 -6.61
N LEU A 60 -7.46 -0.89 -5.83
CA LEU A 60 -7.26 0.55 -5.92
C LEU A 60 -6.50 0.90 -7.18
N ARG A 61 -6.68 2.12 -7.67
CA ARG A 61 -5.92 2.60 -8.81
C ARG A 61 -4.48 2.81 -8.37
N GLY A 62 -3.58 2.90 -9.33
CA GLY A 62 -2.17 3.02 -9.03
C GLY A 62 -1.83 4.18 -8.13
N ASP A 63 -2.39 5.37 -8.40
CA ASP A 63 -2.09 6.51 -7.57
C ASP A 63 -2.60 6.31 -6.15
N GLN A 64 -3.75 5.67 -6.00
CA GLN A 64 -4.29 5.41 -4.67
C GLN A 64 -3.46 4.38 -3.94
N GLN A 65 -2.95 3.38 -4.65
CA GLN A 65 -2.10 2.38 -4.02
C GLN A 65 -0.85 3.04 -3.45
N TRP A 66 -0.26 4.00 -4.19
CA TRP A 66 0.93 4.68 -3.70
C TRP A 66 0.61 5.57 -2.50
N MET A 67 -0.55 6.23 -2.53
CA MET A 67 -0.95 7.06 -1.40
C MET A 67 -1.14 6.22 -0.15
N VAL A 68 -1.78 5.07 -0.29
CA VAL A 68 -2.03 4.20 0.85
C VAL A 68 -0.70 3.64 1.36
N LEU A 69 0.22 3.29 0.46
CA LEU A 69 1.51 2.81 0.89
C LEU A 69 2.23 3.85 1.74
N PHE A 70 2.28 5.10 1.29
CA PHE A 70 2.95 6.13 2.06
C PHE A 70 2.27 6.34 3.41
N HIS A 71 0.94 6.26 3.45
CA HIS A 71 0.22 6.42 4.70
C HIS A 71 0.59 5.31 5.67
N GLU A 72 0.64 4.06 5.20
CA GLU A 72 0.98 2.96 6.08
C GLU A 72 2.46 2.97 6.49
N LEU A 73 3.32 3.48 5.62
CA LEU A 73 4.72 3.59 5.99
C LEU A 73 4.90 4.66 7.07
N THR A 74 4.04 5.65 7.11
CA THR A 74 4.06 6.64 8.17
C THR A 74 3.71 5.97 9.50
N HIS A 75 2.72 5.08 9.49
CA HIS A 75 2.38 4.35 10.71
C HIS A 75 3.56 3.47 11.13
N ALA A 76 4.21 2.84 10.18
CA ALA A 76 5.36 1.99 10.50
C ALA A 76 6.49 2.81 11.11
N ALA A 77 6.73 4.00 10.57
CA ALA A 77 7.78 4.85 11.10
C ALA A 77 7.48 5.26 12.53
N LEU A 78 6.22 5.56 12.82
CA LEU A 78 5.85 5.92 14.17
C LEU A 78 5.96 4.72 15.10
N TRP A 79 5.65 3.54 14.62
CA TRP A 79 5.76 2.34 15.42
C TRP A 79 7.22 2.06 15.75
N ASP A 80 8.11 2.29 14.78
CA ASP A 80 9.53 2.01 14.96
C ASP A 80 10.30 3.07 15.77
N SER A 81 9.67 4.18 16.05
CA SER A 81 10.40 5.28 16.72
C SER A 81 10.51 5.10 18.24
#